data_6dd31d5abc8204dbfedbcb985d5795ff
#
_entry.id   6dd31d5abc8204dbfedbcb985d5795ff
#
_cell.length_a   1.000
_cell.length_b   1.000
_cell.length_c   1.000
_cell.angle_alpha   90.00
_cell.angle_beta   90.00
_cell.angle_gamma   90.00
#
_symmetry.space_group_name_H-M   'P 1'
#
loop_
_entity.id
_entity.type
_entity.pdbx_description
1 polymer ?
#
loop_
_entity_poly.entity_id
_entity_poly.type
_entity_poly.pdbx_seq_one_letter_code
_entity_poly.pdbx_strand_id
1 'polypeptide(L)'
;MNWTLLLNASVESTYKATDGLMAMVGDADLGWKPASGRNWMTTGQLLMHLTNACGFCCRGFLTGDWGMPEAGCEGAPEGGEIPMEAMLPPAEALPTVASVAEARRLLAEDRLLALAMIKEAGEGKLDTMLVAAPWCPNDAQPLGRQFLGMVGHL
;
A
#
# COMPACT_ATOMS: atom_id res chain seq x y z
N MET A 1 20.98 12.59 3.83
CA MET A 1 19.56 12.93 3.57
C MET A 1 18.83 12.75 4.91
N ASN A 2 17.84 13.56 5.25
CA ASN A 2 17.04 13.31 6.46
C ASN A 2 15.76 12.57 6.04
N TRP A 3 15.78 11.24 6.14
CA TRP A 3 14.67 10.38 5.75
C TRP A 3 13.41 10.65 6.54
N THR A 4 13.54 10.80 7.85
CA THR A 4 12.38 11.04 8.72
C THR A 4 11.65 12.33 8.35
N LEU A 5 12.39 13.41 8.11
CA LEU A 5 11.78 14.67 7.70
C LEU A 5 11.11 14.56 6.33
N LEU A 6 11.80 13.95 5.34
CA LEU A 6 11.29 13.77 3.99
C LEU A 6 10.00 12.93 3.99
N LEU A 7 10.04 11.76 4.65
CA LEU A 7 8.92 10.82 4.66
C LEU A 7 7.69 11.40 5.38
N ASN A 8 7.89 12.07 6.54
CA ASN A 8 6.77 12.72 7.22
C ASN A 8 6.10 13.78 6.34
N ALA A 9 6.90 14.65 5.69
CA ALA A 9 6.35 15.67 4.80
C ALA A 9 5.63 15.06 3.59
N SER A 10 6.18 13.99 3.00
CA SER A 10 5.58 13.29 1.86
C SER A 10 4.28 12.60 2.25
N VAL A 11 4.23 11.89 3.38
CA VAL A 11 3.01 11.26 3.91
C VAL A 11 1.92 12.31 4.11
N GLU A 12 2.21 13.40 4.84
CA GLU A 12 1.21 14.44 5.10
C GLU A 12 0.65 15.05 3.81
N SER A 13 1.52 15.32 2.85
CA SER A 13 1.12 15.91 1.56
C SER A 13 0.27 14.95 0.72
N THR A 14 0.73 13.71 0.56
CA THR A 14 0.08 12.73 -0.30
C THR A 14 -1.27 12.29 0.27
N TYR A 15 -1.34 11.96 1.57
CA TYR A 15 -2.62 11.56 2.18
C TYR A 15 -3.65 12.69 2.18
N LYS A 16 -3.21 13.94 2.36
CA LYS A 16 -4.11 15.10 2.22
C LYS A 16 -4.67 15.21 0.80
N ALA A 17 -3.84 15.00 -0.22
CA ALA A 17 -4.28 15.05 -1.61
C ALA A 17 -5.24 13.89 -1.92
N THR A 18 -4.91 12.67 -1.49
CA THR A 18 -5.72 11.47 -1.67
C THR A 18 -7.08 11.60 -0.97
N ASP A 19 -7.11 12.09 0.28
CA ASP A 19 -8.37 12.37 1.00
C ASP A 19 -9.23 13.40 0.25
N GLY A 20 -8.60 14.45 -0.28
CA GLY A 20 -9.29 15.46 -1.09
C GLY A 20 -9.90 14.87 -2.38
N LEU A 21 -9.20 13.96 -3.05
CA LEU A 21 -9.72 13.26 -4.22
C LEU A 21 -10.85 12.30 -3.84
N MET A 22 -10.72 11.54 -2.77
CA MET A 22 -11.78 10.66 -2.25
C MET A 22 -13.06 11.44 -1.92
N ALA A 23 -12.93 12.66 -1.38
CA ALA A 23 -14.07 13.52 -1.07
C ALA A 23 -14.87 13.99 -2.31
N MET A 24 -14.30 13.86 -3.50
CA MET A 24 -14.97 14.19 -4.77
C MET A 24 -15.80 13.03 -5.33
N VAL A 25 -15.66 11.83 -4.78
CA VAL A 25 -16.39 10.61 -5.19
C VAL A 25 -17.71 10.55 -4.43
N GLY A 26 -18.80 10.19 -5.11
CA GLY A 26 -20.09 9.90 -4.48
C GLY A 26 -20.25 8.41 -4.18
N ASP A 27 -20.99 8.05 -3.12
CA ASP A 27 -21.27 6.64 -2.80
C ASP A 27 -21.96 5.90 -3.96
N ALA A 28 -22.75 6.61 -4.78
CA ALA A 28 -23.38 6.06 -5.99
C ALA A 28 -22.37 5.61 -7.06
N ASP A 29 -21.14 6.14 -7.03
CA ASP A 29 -20.09 5.87 -8.00
C ASP A 29 -19.18 4.71 -7.60
N LEU A 30 -19.34 4.12 -6.42
CA LEU A 30 -18.46 3.06 -5.91
C LEU A 30 -18.46 1.80 -6.80
N GLY A 31 -19.57 1.53 -7.47
CA GLY A 31 -19.69 0.41 -8.43
C GLY A 31 -19.16 0.70 -9.83
N TRP A 32 -18.79 1.95 -10.13
CA TRP A 32 -18.35 2.33 -11.46
C TRP A 32 -16.96 1.76 -11.79
N LYS A 33 -16.79 1.35 -13.03
CA LYS A 33 -15.49 1.02 -13.65
C LYS A 33 -15.49 1.41 -15.12
N PRO A 34 -14.33 1.69 -15.73
CA PRO A 34 -14.24 1.95 -17.16
C PRO A 34 -14.80 0.79 -17.99
N ALA A 35 -15.50 1.13 -19.08
CA ALA A 35 -16.05 0.13 -20.00
C ALA A 35 -14.99 -0.46 -20.94
N SER A 36 -13.81 0.15 -21.03
CA SER A 36 -12.72 -0.25 -21.93
C SER A 36 -11.37 -0.14 -21.21
N GLY A 37 -10.37 -0.84 -21.75
CA GLY A 37 -9.02 -0.90 -21.19
C GLY A 37 -8.82 -2.08 -20.25
N ARG A 38 -7.67 -2.12 -19.56
CA ARG A 38 -7.31 -3.18 -18.61
C ARG A 38 -7.65 -2.81 -17.16
N ASN A 39 -8.61 -1.93 -16.95
CA ASN A 39 -9.04 -1.59 -15.60
C ASN A 39 -10.00 -2.65 -15.08
N TRP A 40 -9.59 -3.36 -14.06
CA TRP A 40 -10.29 -4.47 -13.46
C TRP A 40 -10.87 -4.15 -12.07
N MET A 41 -10.56 -2.99 -11.49
CA MET A 41 -11.14 -2.54 -10.23
C MET A 41 -12.36 -1.64 -10.45
N THR A 42 -13.36 -1.75 -9.56
CA THR A 42 -14.36 -0.70 -9.39
C THR A 42 -13.79 0.46 -8.58
N THR A 43 -14.46 1.61 -8.60
CA THR A 43 -14.08 2.76 -7.77
C THR A 43 -13.98 2.37 -6.29
N GLY A 44 -14.96 1.64 -5.76
CA GLY A 44 -14.94 1.21 -4.35
C GLY A 44 -13.78 0.27 -4.01
N GLN A 45 -13.40 -0.61 -4.93
CA GLN A 45 -12.24 -1.48 -4.78
C GLN A 45 -10.93 -0.69 -4.84
N LEU A 46 -10.83 0.31 -5.72
CA LEU A 46 -9.69 1.21 -5.77
C LEU A 46 -9.56 2.01 -4.48
N LEU A 47 -10.66 2.57 -3.96
CA LEU A 47 -10.64 3.27 -2.67
C LEU A 47 -10.18 2.35 -1.54
N MET A 48 -10.67 1.11 -1.48
CA MET A 48 -10.22 0.12 -0.49
C MET A 48 -8.72 -0.17 -0.64
N HIS A 49 -8.22 -0.33 -1.86
CA HIS A 49 -6.79 -0.55 -2.11
C HIS A 49 -5.94 0.61 -1.58
N LEU A 50 -6.33 1.86 -1.84
CA LEU A 50 -5.60 3.04 -1.37
C LEU A 50 -5.54 3.13 0.17
N THR A 51 -6.54 2.62 0.88
CA THR A 51 -6.56 2.62 2.35
C THR A 51 -5.59 1.64 3.00
N ASN A 52 -4.92 0.81 2.20
CA ASN A 52 -4.03 -0.25 2.66
C ASN A 52 -2.71 -0.31 1.88
N ALA A 53 -2.45 0.70 1.06
CA ALA A 53 -1.33 0.67 0.13
C ALA A 53 0.00 1.14 0.72
N CYS A 54 -0.01 1.98 1.76
CA CYS A 54 1.20 2.60 2.29
C CYS A 54 1.53 2.17 3.72
N GLY A 55 0.71 2.48 4.70
CA GLY A 55 1.00 2.19 6.11
C GLY A 55 1.17 0.69 6.37
N PHE A 56 0.28 -0.12 5.80
CA PHE A 56 0.39 -1.58 5.85
C PHE A 56 1.71 -2.08 5.24
N CYS A 57 2.09 -1.58 4.05
CA CYS A 57 3.35 -1.97 3.42
C CYS A 57 4.56 -1.49 4.22
N CYS A 58 4.53 -0.28 4.79
CA CYS A 58 5.59 0.20 5.69
C CYS A 58 5.78 -0.74 6.89
N ARG A 59 4.69 -1.24 7.49
CA ARG A 59 4.75 -2.25 8.55
C ARG A 59 5.40 -3.52 8.05
N GLY A 60 4.95 -4.05 6.91
CA GLY A 60 5.51 -5.26 6.32
C GLY A 60 7.02 -5.17 6.06
N PHE A 61 7.49 -4.06 5.48
CA PHE A 61 8.91 -3.82 5.26
C PHE A 61 9.72 -3.71 6.56
N LEU A 62 9.18 -3.06 7.60
CA LEU A 62 9.91 -2.86 8.85
C LEU A 62 9.97 -4.11 9.73
N THR A 63 8.86 -4.86 9.78
CA THR A 63 8.69 -5.97 10.75
C THR A 63 8.75 -7.36 10.11
N GLY A 64 8.61 -7.47 8.79
CA GLY A 64 8.41 -8.73 8.08
C GLY A 64 6.98 -9.27 8.16
N ASP A 65 6.08 -8.60 8.92
CA ASP A 65 4.68 -9.02 9.06
C ASP A 65 3.82 -8.43 7.93
N TRP A 66 3.52 -9.25 6.95
CA TRP A 66 2.66 -8.93 5.81
C TRP A 66 1.21 -9.34 6.03
N GLY A 67 0.85 -9.77 7.23
CA GLY A 67 -0.53 -10.22 7.53
C GLY A 67 -0.99 -11.43 6.72
N MET A 68 -0.05 -12.12 6.06
CA MET A 68 -0.35 -13.37 5.35
C MET A 68 -0.32 -14.54 6.34
N PRO A 69 -1.28 -15.47 6.26
CA PRO A 69 -1.21 -16.69 7.06
C PRO A 69 0.06 -17.48 6.71
N GLU A 70 0.72 -18.05 7.72
CA GLU A 70 1.98 -18.83 7.56
C GLU A 70 1.91 -19.96 6.51
N ALA A 71 0.71 -20.37 6.13
CA ALA A 71 0.45 -21.42 5.13
C ALA A 71 0.49 -20.95 3.66
N GLY A 72 0.75 -19.68 3.38
CA GLY A 72 0.62 -19.10 2.03
C GLY A 72 1.78 -19.33 1.06
N CYS A 73 2.88 -19.95 1.49
CA CYS A 73 4.06 -20.22 0.65
C CYS A 73 4.18 -21.69 0.16
N GLU A 74 3.23 -22.56 0.47
CA GLU A 74 3.22 -23.92 -0.06
C GLU A 74 2.79 -23.91 -1.54
N GLY A 75 3.76 -23.90 -2.43
CA GLY A 75 3.52 -24.00 -3.89
C GLY A 75 4.23 -22.96 -4.75
N ALA A 76 5.00 -22.04 -4.19
CA ALA A 76 5.88 -21.21 -4.98
C ALA A 76 7.00 -22.10 -5.57
N PRO A 77 7.21 -22.11 -6.90
CA PRO A 77 8.33 -22.85 -7.48
C PRO A 77 9.64 -22.25 -6.96
N GLU A 78 10.52 -23.09 -6.42
CA GLU A 78 11.86 -22.66 -6.00
C GLU A 78 12.54 -21.92 -7.17
N GLY A 79 12.75 -20.61 -7.03
CA GLY A 79 13.52 -19.79 -7.97
C GLY A 79 12.77 -19.25 -9.20
N GLY A 80 11.44 -19.39 -9.29
CA GLY A 80 10.64 -18.82 -10.38
C GLY A 80 9.99 -17.48 -9.99
N GLU A 81 10.08 -16.46 -10.86
CA GLU A 81 9.25 -15.26 -10.74
C GLU A 81 7.79 -15.67 -10.89
N ILE A 82 6.99 -15.47 -9.83
CA ILE A 82 5.55 -15.65 -9.92
C ILE A 82 5.01 -14.48 -10.74
N PRO A 83 4.31 -14.70 -11.88
CA PRO A 83 3.69 -13.61 -12.61
C PRO A 83 2.80 -12.79 -11.68
N MET A 84 2.89 -11.46 -11.76
CA MET A 84 2.14 -10.55 -10.87
C MET A 84 0.62 -10.83 -10.95
N GLU A 85 0.13 -11.21 -12.12
CA GLU A 85 -1.26 -11.61 -12.33
C GLU A 85 -1.68 -12.85 -11.53
N ALA A 86 -0.73 -13.76 -11.24
CA ALA A 86 -0.99 -14.95 -10.43
C ALA A 86 -0.99 -14.65 -8.92
N MET A 87 -0.42 -13.53 -8.51
CA MET A 87 -0.40 -13.07 -7.12
C MET A 87 -1.62 -12.22 -6.75
N LEU A 88 -2.36 -11.73 -7.74
CA LEU A 88 -3.53 -10.88 -7.51
C LEU A 88 -4.81 -11.73 -7.55
N PRO A 89 -5.69 -11.62 -6.55
CA PRO A 89 -7.00 -12.26 -6.63
C PRO A 89 -7.80 -11.68 -7.82
N PRO A 90 -8.74 -12.45 -8.38
CA PRO A 90 -9.61 -11.93 -9.43
C PRO A 90 -10.38 -10.70 -8.93
N ALA A 91 -10.65 -9.76 -9.83
CA ALA A 91 -11.27 -8.46 -9.47
C ALA A 91 -12.57 -8.63 -8.67
N GLU A 92 -13.35 -9.66 -8.98
CA GLU A 92 -14.61 -9.98 -8.29
C GLU A 92 -14.42 -10.38 -6.82
N ALA A 93 -13.21 -10.86 -6.46
CA ALA A 93 -12.87 -11.25 -5.08
C ALA A 93 -12.19 -10.11 -4.29
N LEU A 94 -11.87 -8.98 -4.93
CA LEU A 94 -11.24 -7.85 -4.23
C LEU A 94 -12.24 -7.19 -3.27
N PRO A 95 -11.79 -6.83 -2.07
CA PRO A 95 -12.62 -6.11 -1.11
C PRO A 95 -12.98 -4.72 -1.65
N THR A 96 -14.14 -4.21 -1.23
CA THR A 96 -14.62 -2.88 -1.56
C THR A 96 -15.04 -2.15 -0.29
N VAL A 97 -14.98 -0.82 -0.31
CA VAL A 97 -15.54 0.00 0.77
C VAL A 97 -17.07 0.07 0.65
N ALA A 98 -17.76 0.15 1.79
CA ALA A 98 -19.21 0.33 1.82
C ALA A 98 -19.65 1.79 1.59
N SER A 99 -18.75 2.75 1.82
CA SER A 99 -18.99 4.18 1.60
C SER A 99 -17.68 4.96 1.45
N VAL A 100 -17.77 6.16 0.86
CA VAL A 100 -16.64 7.10 0.81
C VAL A 100 -16.21 7.54 2.21
N ALA A 101 -17.15 7.68 3.13
CA ALA A 101 -16.84 8.01 4.52
C ALA A 101 -16.00 6.92 5.20
N GLU A 102 -16.30 5.65 4.94
CA GLU A 102 -15.48 4.52 5.41
C GLU A 102 -14.08 4.56 4.80
N ALA A 103 -13.96 4.75 3.48
CA ALA A 103 -12.67 4.86 2.79
C ALA A 103 -11.79 5.93 3.43
N ARG A 104 -12.34 7.12 3.65
CA ARG A 104 -11.60 8.25 4.24
C ARG A 104 -11.18 7.98 5.70
N ARG A 105 -12.02 7.31 6.49
CA ARG A 105 -11.66 6.88 7.84
C ARG A 105 -10.48 5.89 7.81
N LEU A 106 -10.57 4.86 6.97
CA LEU A 106 -9.51 3.86 6.81
C LEU A 106 -8.21 4.49 6.27
N LEU A 107 -8.29 5.43 5.33
CA LEU A 107 -7.13 6.17 4.84
C LEU A 107 -6.44 6.95 5.98
N ALA A 108 -7.21 7.58 6.86
CA ALA A 108 -6.65 8.28 8.02
C ALA A 108 -5.95 7.31 9.00
N GLU A 109 -6.48 6.11 9.19
CA GLU A 109 -5.86 5.07 10.02
C GLU A 109 -4.54 4.57 9.38
N ASP A 110 -4.52 4.31 8.07
CA ASP A 110 -3.31 3.92 7.33
C ASP A 110 -2.23 5.01 7.37
N ARG A 111 -2.62 6.30 7.29
CA ARG A 111 -1.70 7.43 7.50
C ARG A 111 -1.03 7.39 8.88
N LEU A 112 -1.81 7.17 9.93
CA LEU A 112 -1.27 7.09 11.30
C LEU A 112 -0.31 5.90 11.43
N LEU A 113 -0.62 4.78 10.80
CA LEU A 113 0.27 3.62 10.75
C LEU A 113 1.57 3.95 10.02
N ALA A 114 1.52 4.58 8.84
CA ALA A 114 2.72 4.98 8.11
C ALA A 114 3.64 5.88 8.95
N LEU A 115 3.07 6.90 9.61
CA LEU A 115 3.82 7.81 10.49
C LEU A 115 4.43 7.07 11.70
N ALA A 116 3.69 6.10 12.27
CA ALA A 116 4.19 5.27 13.36
C ALA A 116 5.39 4.42 12.92
N MET A 117 5.31 3.80 11.74
CA MET A 117 6.41 2.99 11.19
C MET A 117 7.65 3.83 10.87
N ILE A 118 7.49 5.04 10.34
CA ILE A 118 8.60 5.97 10.12
C ILE A 118 9.29 6.31 11.45
N LYS A 119 8.51 6.61 12.48
CA LYS A 119 9.03 6.92 13.83
C LYS A 119 9.74 5.72 14.44
N GLU A 120 9.17 4.54 14.34
CA GLU A 120 9.75 3.29 14.90
C GLU A 120 11.05 2.91 14.20
N ALA A 121 11.12 3.03 12.86
CA ALA A 121 12.33 2.76 12.11
C ALA A 121 13.46 3.71 12.51
N GLY A 122 13.16 4.98 12.66
CA GLY A 122 14.16 6.02 12.93
C GLY A 122 15.14 6.18 11.77
N GLU A 123 15.94 7.26 11.83
CA GLU A 123 16.85 7.63 10.72
C GLU A 123 17.85 6.51 10.38
N GLY A 124 18.37 5.82 11.39
CA GLY A 124 19.39 4.78 11.20
C GLY A 124 18.88 3.59 10.37
N LYS A 125 17.72 3.01 10.70
CA LYS A 125 17.16 1.90 9.92
C LYS A 125 16.70 2.37 8.54
N LEU A 126 16.09 3.55 8.45
CA LEU A 126 15.65 4.10 7.18
C LEU A 126 16.79 4.25 6.17
N ASP A 127 17.99 4.58 6.64
CA ASP A 127 19.17 4.78 5.80
C ASP A 127 19.92 3.48 5.47
N THR A 128 20.03 2.55 6.42
CA THR A 128 20.95 1.41 6.30
C THR A 128 20.30 0.04 6.19
N MET A 129 19.06 -0.14 6.66
CA MET A 129 18.36 -1.43 6.60
C MET A 129 17.94 -1.73 5.17
N LEU A 130 18.48 -2.80 4.58
CA LEU A 130 18.10 -3.26 3.26
C LEU A 130 16.91 -4.23 3.38
N VAL A 131 15.87 -3.96 2.62
CA VAL A 131 14.65 -4.78 2.57
C VAL A 131 14.18 -4.94 1.13
N ALA A 132 13.60 -6.10 0.83
CA ALA A 132 12.97 -6.39 -0.44
C ALA A 132 11.48 -6.65 -0.25
N ALA A 133 10.68 -6.30 -1.24
CA ALA A 133 9.27 -6.66 -1.27
C ALA A 133 9.12 -8.19 -1.49
N PRO A 134 8.13 -8.86 -0.89
CA PRO A 134 7.88 -10.28 -1.13
C PRO A 134 7.65 -10.63 -2.60
N TRP A 135 7.06 -9.69 -3.35
CA TRP A 135 6.82 -9.83 -4.80
C TRP A 135 8.04 -9.44 -5.68
N CYS A 136 9.12 -8.94 -5.07
CA CYS A 136 10.36 -8.58 -5.77
C CYS A 136 11.58 -8.88 -4.88
N PRO A 137 11.83 -10.16 -4.52
CA PRO A 137 12.81 -10.53 -3.50
C PRO A 137 14.26 -10.22 -3.87
N ASN A 138 14.53 -10.03 -5.15
CA ASN A 138 15.87 -9.75 -5.67
C ASN A 138 16.20 -8.24 -5.71
N ASP A 139 15.24 -7.35 -5.40
CA ASP A 139 15.44 -5.89 -5.41
C ASP A 139 15.45 -5.32 -3.99
N ALA A 140 16.51 -5.66 -3.23
CA ALA A 140 16.69 -5.12 -1.89
C ALA A 140 17.17 -3.66 -1.96
N GLN A 141 16.46 -2.77 -1.27
CA GLN A 141 16.73 -1.33 -1.24
C GLN A 141 16.71 -0.81 0.20
N PRO A 142 17.32 0.37 0.48
CA PRO A 142 17.19 1.01 1.78
C PRO A 142 15.72 1.19 2.18
N LEU A 143 15.41 0.91 3.45
CA LEU A 143 14.04 0.96 3.98
C LEU A 143 13.36 2.31 3.71
N GLY A 144 14.10 3.42 3.84
CA GLY A 144 13.58 4.75 3.55
C GLY A 144 13.14 4.92 2.09
N ARG A 145 13.85 4.27 1.15
CA ARG A 145 13.49 4.27 -0.27
C ARG A 145 12.23 3.45 -0.53
N GLN A 146 12.09 2.28 0.10
CA GLN A 146 10.88 1.47 0.02
C GLN A 146 9.67 2.24 0.56
N PHE A 147 9.81 2.88 1.73
CA PHE A 147 8.74 3.72 2.30
C PHE A 147 8.34 4.86 1.37
N LEU A 148 9.31 5.55 0.77
CA LEU A 148 9.03 6.63 -0.19
C LEU A 148 8.29 6.10 -1.42
N GLY A 149 8.64 4.92 -1.90
CA GLY A 149 7.94 4.23 -2.99
C GLY A 149 6.47 3.96 -2.64
N MET A 150 6.19 3.50 -1.41
CA MET A 150 4.81 3.25 -0.96
C MET A 150 3.99 4.53 -0.83
N VAL A 151 4.60 5.62 -0.34
CA VAL A 151 3.94 6.94 -0.33
C VAL A 151 3.61 7.40 -1.75
N GLY A 152 4.50 7.17 -2.70
CA GLY A 152 4.27 7.52 -4.11
C GLY A 152 3.27 6.61 -4.83
N HIS A 153 2.85 5.50 -4.21
CA HIS A 153 1.85 4.59 -4.75
C HIS A 153 0.40 5.03 -4.46
N LEU A 154 0.21 5.90 -3.47
CA LEU A 154 -1.08 6.53 -3.16
C LEU A 154 -1.48 7.58 -4.20
#